data_5503a89ff4414eea2930804f615ded87
#
_entry.id   5503a89ff4414eea2930804f615ded87
#
_cell.length_a   1.000
_cell.length_b   1.000
_cell.length_c   1.000
_cell.angle_alpha   90.00
_cell.angle_beta   90.00
_cell.angle_gamma   90.00
#
_symmetry.space_group_name_H-M   'P 1'
#
loop_
_entity.id
_entity.type
_entity.pdbx_description
1 polymer ?
#
loop_
_entity_poly.entity_id
_entity_poly.type
_entity_poly.pdbx_seq_one_letter_code
_entity_poly.pdbx_strand_id
1 'polypeptide(L)'
;MPINYQEVYSQIQTIGAGAKERRKKKEEAQAQARDLLAFFDSKLDLLRSKVDSARAADPNIRCALPLNEPPASSHPKPDSAIEATLIAADGSQINPDRHAAVQFGLVNVGAIIMKLNSGEAPEISTESELLFGDDLLPNGIPMSDGMVALKRDLAERSKLDELSKGFSGQVVTFTDGPIELWGAKGEDAGSYADFVQKYLGVLSRLQAREVITAGYVDKPSADLVVRLLEIATADHEQMQKLREFHPLRGVSDRWLYGEKENPLLPPGHRSAVFQIQSSSEKNYKGVLSLHFFYLNVGTEGHPWPVRVEIPKWVVDDKEKLDLLHGVLVEQCRVMGSRPYPYLLHRAHETAVVKNEEKQQIEQMLAMELRKNNEDVDDGSYKQSAKDLQGRTRK
;
A
#
# COMPACT_ATOMS: atom_id res chain seq x y z
N MET A 1 -25.40 8.48 -27.59
CA MET A 1 -24.75 7.60 -26.62
C MET A 1 -23.26 7.87 -26.63
N PRO A 2 -22.57 8.02 -25.49
CA PRO A 2 -21.15 8.43 -25.48
C PRO A 2 -20.17 7.31 -25.88
N ILE A 3 -20.62 6.05 -25.95
CA ILE A 3 -19.78 4.87 -26.26
C ILE A 3 -20.33 4.21 -27.53
N ASN A 4 -19.44 3.88 -28.47
CA ASN A 4 -19.77 3.02 -29.60
C ASN A 4 -19.76 1.55 -29.17
N TYR A 5 -20.90 1.05 -28.70
CA TYR A 5 -21.03 -0.31 -28.19
C TYR A 5 -20.73 -1.40 -29.23
N GLN A 6 -20.92 -1.14 -30.54
CA GLN A 6 -20.62 -2.13 -31.58
C GLN A 6 -19.11 -2.34 -31.72
N GLU A 7 -18.32 -1.27 -31.72
CA GLU A 7 -16.85 -1.36 -31.74
C GLU A 7 -16.30 -2.01 -30.50
N VAL A 8 -16.80 -1.61 -29.32
CA VAL A 8 -16.40 -2.20 -28.04
C VAL A 8 -16.75 -3.69 -27.99
N TYR A 9 -17.94 -4.08 -28.46
CA TYR A 9 -18.35 -5.48 -28.49
C TYR A 9 -17.47 -6.33 -29.41
N SER A 10 -17.10 -5.84 -30.60
CA SER A 10 -16.17 -6.51 -31.51
C SER A 10 -14.79 -6.74 -30.84
N GLN A 11 -14.29 -5.73 -30.14
CA GLN A 11 -13.04 -5.87 -29.36
C GLN A 11 -13.17 -6.91 -28.24
N ILE A 12 -14.29 -6.93 -27.53
CA ILE A 12 -14.58 -7.93 -26.48
C ILE A 12 -14.60 -9.34 -27.07
N GLN A 13 -15.21 -9.54 -28.23
CA GLN A 13 -15.22 -10.85 -28.91
C GLN A 13 -13.80 -11.31 -29.27
N THR A 14 -12.95 -10.41 -29.79
CA THR A 14 -11.54 -10.68 -30.10
C THR A 14 -10.76 -11.06 -28.84
N ILE A 15 -10.99 -10.35 -27.73
CA ILE A 15 -10.41 -10.69 -26.43
C ILE A 15 -10.87 -12.08 -25.97
N GLY A 16 -12.16 -12.39 -26.14
CA GLY A 16 -12.75 -13.69 -25.80
C GLY A 16 -12.15 -14.84 -26.60
N ALA A 17 -11.94 -14.66 -27.89
CA ALA A 17 -11.39 -15.70 -28.78
C ALA A 17 -10.00 -16.19 -28.32
N GLY A 18 -9.13 -15.30 -27.79
CA GLY A 18 -7.81 -15.66 -27.28
C GLY A 18 -7.79 -16.16 -25.82
N ALA A 19 -8.93 -16.24 -25.14
CA ALA A 19 -8.99 -16.51 -23.70
C ALA A 19 -8.44 -17.89 -23.34
N LYS A 20 -8.77 -18.93 -24.12
CA LYS A 20 -8.34 -20.33 -23.87
C LYS A 20 -6.83 -20.49 -23.93
N GLU A 21 -6.19 -19.88 -24.94
CA GLU A 21 -4.73 -19.95 -25.09
C GLU A 21 -4.02 -19.17 -23.98
N ARG A 22 -4.51 -17.95 -23.64
CA ARG A 22 -3.97 -17.17 -22.52
C ARG A 22 -4.11 -17.91 -21.20
N ARG A 23 -5.23 -18.59 -20.98
CA ARG A 23 -5.45 -19.39 -19.77
C ARG A 23 -4.44 -20.53 -19.69
N LYS A 24 -4.24 -21.29 -20.78
CA LYS A 24 -3.27 -22.39 -20.82
C LYS A 24 -1.85 -21.90 -20.51
N LYS A 25 -1.39 -20.83 -21.17
CA LYS A 25 -0.06 -20.24 -20.91
C LYS A 25 0.10 -19.79 -19.45
N LYS A 26 -0.97 -19.24 -18.87
CA LYS A 26 -0.96 -18.84 -17.47
C LYS A 26 -0.87 -20.04 -16.54
N GLU A 27 -1.62 -21.10 -16.78
CA GLU A 27 -1.58 -22.35 -15.99
C GLU A 27 -0.20 -23.01 -16.07
N GLU A 28 0.44 -23.01 -17.24
CA GLU A 28 1.82 -23.51 -17.43
C GLU A 28 2.83 -22.68 -16.61
N ALA A 29 2.75 -21.34 -16.68
CA ALA A 29 3.62 -20.45 -15.92
C ALA A 29 3.39 -20.59 -14.39
N GLN A 30 2.16 -20.81 -13.98
CA GLN A 30 1.78 -21.05 -12.59
C GLN A 30 2.38 -22.37 -12.05
N ALA A 31 2.28 -23.45 -12.82
CA ALA A 31 2.91 -24.73 -12.46
C ALA A 31 4.43 -24.58 -12.35
N GLN A 32 5.06 -23.95 -13.34
CA GLN A 32 6.49 -23.67 -13.32
C GLN A 32 6.91 -22.83 -12.09
N ALA A 33 6.14 -21.80 -11.72
CA ALA A 33 6.46 -20.99 -10.55
C ALA A 33 6.46 -21.80 -9.25
N ARG A 34 5.54 -22.74 -9.10
CA ARG A 34 5.50 -23.66 -7.94
C ARG A 34 6.68 -24.60 -7.92
N ASP A 35 7.01 -25.21 -9.04
CA ASP A 35 8.15 -26.13 -9.16
C ASP A 35 9.45 -25.40 -8.81
N LEU A 36 9.62 -24.16 -9.29
CA LEU A 36 10.77 -23.33 -8.99
C LEU A 36 10.81 -22.94 -7.50
N LEU A 37 9.69 -22.57 -6.90
CA LEU A 37 9.63 -22.25 -5.47
C LEU A 37 10.08 -23.45 -4.65
N ALA A 38 9.56 -24.64 -4.93
CA ALA A 38 9.95 -25.88 -4.26
C ALA A 38 11.43 -26.23 -4.51
N PHE A 39 11.92 -26.04 -5.74
CA PHE A 39 13.33 -26.32 -6.08
C PHE A 39 14.31 -25.39 -5.37
N PHE A 40 13.96 -24.12 -5.18
CA PHE A 40 14.83 -23.14 -4.56
C PHE A 40 14.63 -23.01 -3.04
N ASP A 41 13.67 -23.68 -2.45
CA ASP A 41 13.30 -23.53 -1.03
C ASP A 41 14.48 -23.73 -0.07
N SER A 42 15.34 -24.68 -0.33
CA SER A 42 16.55 -24.94 0.48
C SER A 42 17.82 -24.23 0.00
N LYS A 43 17.73 -23.34 -1.02
CA LYS A 43 18.91 -22.77 -1.71
C LYS A 43 19.04 -21.26 -1.46
N LEU A 44 18.89 -20.83 -0.22
CA LEU A 44 18.87 -19.41 0.16
C LEU A 44 20.11 -18.65 -0.32
N ASP A 45 21.32 -19.22 -0.15
CA ASP A 45 22.56 -18.55 -0.55
C ASP A 45 22.68 -18.37 -2.06
N LEU A 46 22.17 -19.35 -2.83
CA LEU A 46 22.11 -19.24 -4.29
C LEU A 46 21.13 -18.12 -4.69
N LEU A 47 19.96 -18.06 -4.07
CA LEU A 47 18.98 -16.99 -4.32
C LEU A 47 19.55 -15.61 -4.02
N ARG A 48 20.22 -15.44 -2.87
CA ARG A 48 20.90 -14.18 -2.51
C ARG A 48 21.96 -13.79 -3.53
N SER A 49 22.84 -14.71 -3.91
CA SER A 49 23.89 -14.49 -4.92
C SER A 49 23.31 -14.07 -6.27
N LYS A 50 22.18 -14.67 -6.68
CA LYS A 50 21.47 -14.30 -7.91
C LYS A 50 20.87 -12.90 -7.83
N VAL A 51 20.30 -12.51 -6.70
CA VAL A 51 19.79 -11.13 -6.47
C VAL A 51 20.95 -10.12 -6.49
N ASP A 52 22.11 -10.43 -5.88
CA ASP A 52 23.28 -9.56 -5.92
C ASP A 52 23.79 -9.38 -7.36
N SER A 53 23.81 -10.44 -8.15
CA SER A 53 24.16 -10.37 -9.57
C SER A 53 23.15 -9.54 -10.37
N ALA A 54 21.86 -9.68 -10.09
CA ALA A 54 20.81 -8.91 -10.73
C ALA A 54 20.89 -7.43 -10.37
N ARG A 55 21.19 -7.09 -9.11
CA ARG A 55 21.40 -5.71 -8.64
C ARG A 55 22.63 -5.08 -9.30
N ALA A 56 23.68 -5.83 -9.51
CA ALA A 56 24.87 -5.34 -10.23
C ALA A 56 24.58 -5.06 -11.71
N ALA A 57 23.71 -5.87 -12.35
CA ALA A 57 23.31 -5.68 -13.75
C ALA A 57 22.26 -4.56 -13.91
N ASP A 58 21.27 -4.47 -13.01
CA ASP A 58 20.25 -3.41 -12.99
C ASP A 58 20.01 -2.94 -11.54
N PRO A 59 20.60 -1.78 -11.13
CA PRO A 59 20.38 -1.23 -9.79
C PRO A 59 18.92 -0.87 -9.46
N ASN A 60 18.04 -0.81 -10.45
CA ASN A 60 16.63 -0.54 -10.27
C ASN A 60 15.77 -1.83 -10.22
N ILE A 61 16.41 -3.00 -10.21
CA ILE A 61 15.67 -4.27 -10.11
C ILE A 61 14.82 -4.28 -8.85
N ARG A 62 13.56 -4.71 -8.99
CA ARG A 62 12.65 -4.85 -7.88
C ARG A 62 12.25 -6.32 -7.72
N CYS A 63 12.61 -6.93 -6.58
CA CYS A 63 12.29 -8.32 -6.27
C CYS A 63 12.33 -8.56 -4.76
N ALA A 64 11.95 -9.76 -4.33
CA ALA A 64 12.19 -10.25 -2.99
C ALA A 64 13.66 -10.62 -2.81
N LEU A 65 14.24 -10.31 -1.65
CA LEU A 65 15.52 -10.83 -1.19
C LEU A 65 15.26 -11.76 0.01
N PRO A 66 15.56 -13.07 -0.09
CA PRO A 66 15.27 -14.02 0.98
C PRO A 66 16.20 -13.81 2.18
N LEU A 67 15.64 -13.90 3.38
CA LEU A 67 16.36 -13.83 4.65
C LEU A 67 16.75 -15.27 5.11
N ASN A 68 16.34 -15.66 6.31
CA ASN A 68 16.73 -16.93 6.90
C ASN A 68 15.64 -18.01 6.82
N GLU A 69 14.41 -17.63 6.49
CA GLU A 69 13.29 -18.54 6.34
C GLU A 69 13.23 -19.05 4.89
N PRO A 70 13.01 -20.37 4.65
CA PRO A 70 12.80 -20.89 3.31
C PRO A 70 11.63 -20.19 2.60
N PRO A 71 11.71 -19.85 1.30
CA PRO A 71 10.67 -19.10 0.58
C PRO A 71 9.28 -19.76 0.56
N ALA A 72 9.21 -21.08 0.64
CA ALA A 72 7.95 -21.84 0.69
C ALA A 72 7.46 -22.08 2.12
N SER A 73 8.16 -21.57 3.15
CA SER A 73 7.75 -21.79 4.54
C SER A 73 6.40 -21.14 4.86
N SER A 74 5.67 -21.80 5.76
CA SER A 74 4.35 -21.40 6.22
C SER A 74 4.33 -21.40 7.76
N HIS A 75 4.05 -20.26 8.36
CA HIS A 75 4.10 -20.04 9.81
C HIS A 75 2.68 -19.81 10.34
N PRO A 76 2.18 -20.66 11.25
CA PRO A 76 0.85 -20.49 11.82
C PRO A 76 0.76 -19.23 12.69
N LYS A 77 -0.47 -18.74 12.89
CA LYS A 77 -0.73 -17.68 13.85
C LYS A 77 -0.22 -18.11 15.25
N PRO A 78 0.54 -17.25 15.95
CA PRO A 78 0.97 -17.55 17.32
C PRO A 78 -0.22 -17.70 18.28
N ASP A 79 -0.11 -18.64 19.22
CA ASP A 79 -1.13 -18.89 20.25
C ASP A 79 -1.03 -17.95 21.46
N SER A 80 -0.06 -17.01 21.47
CA SER A 80 0.13 -16.04 22.55
C SER A 80 -1.08 -15.10 22.69
N ALA A 81 -1.37 -14.72 23.94
CA ALA A 81 -2.35 -13.68 24.21
C ALA A 81 -1.91 -12.36 23.58
N ILE A 82 -2.85 -11.68 22.92
CA ILE A 82 -2.58 -10.41 22.26
C ILE A 82 -2.94 -9.29 23.22
N GLU A 83 -1.93 -8.65 23.81
CA GLU A 83 -2.07 -7.46 24.65
C GLU A 83 -1.33 -6.30 24.00
N ALA A 84 -2.08 -5.37 23.44
CA ALA A 84 -1.51 -4.20 22.75
C ALA A 84 -2.52 -3.07 22.63
N THR A 85 -2.01 -1.85 22.47
CA THR A 85 -2.77 -0.74 21.91
C THR A 85 -2.59 -0.74 20.40
N LEU A 86 -3.70 -0.79 19.68
CA LEU A 86 -3.73 -0.73 18.21
C LEU A 86 -4.10 0.67 17.76
N ILE A 87 -3.38 1.19 16.76
CA ILE A 87 -3.67 2.47 16.15
C ILE A 87 -3.64 2.29 14.64
N ALA A 88 -4.75 2.57 13.97
CA ALA A 88 -4.82 2.60 12.51
C ALA A 88 -5.12 4.01 12.03
N ALA A 89 -4.52 4.41 10.93
CA ALA A 89 -4.80 5.68 10.27
C ALA A 89 -5.02 5.45 8.77
N ASP A 90 -5.93 6.24 8.20
CA ASP A 90 -6.15 6.35 6.76
C ASP A 90 -6.40 7.82 6.41
N GLY A 91 -6.10 8.18 5.17
CA GLY A 91 -6.24 9.55 4.69
C GLY A 91 -7.09 9.66 3.44
N SER A 92 -7.77 10.79 3.32
CA SER A 92 -8.38 11.22 2.07
C SER A 92 -7.88 12.60 1.67
N GLN A 93 -8.10 12.97 0.40
CA GLN A 93 -7.62 14.24 -0.13
C GLN A 93 -8.60 14.87 -1.09
N ILE A 94 -8.58 16.20 -1.16
CA ILE A 94 -9.13 16.99 -2.25
C ILE A 94 -7.95 17.54 -3.02
N ASN A 95 -7.85 17.18 -4.31
CA ASN A 95 -6.82 17.75 -5.17
C ASN A 95 -7.23 19.16 -5.63
N PRO A 96 -6.28 20.10 -5.76
CA PRO A 96 -6.54 21.43 -6.28
C PRO A 96 -7.15 21.38 -7.68
N ASP A 97 -8.28 22.04 -7.88
CA ASP A 97 -8.96 22.13 -9.16
C ASP A 97 -8.87 23.54 -9.71
N ARG A 98 -8.06 23.75 -10.76
CA ARG A 98 -7.92 25.06 -11.45
C ARG A 98 -9.19 25.55 -12.14
N HIS A 99 -10.22 24.73 -12.22
CA HIS A 99 -11.51 25.08 -12.84
C HIS A 99 -12.57 25.45 -11.79
N ALA A 100 -12.28 25.28 -10.50
CA ALA A 100 -13.14 25.69 -9.41
C ALA A 100 -13.12 27.23 -9.25
N ALA A 101 -14.17 27.79 -8.67
CA ALA A 101 -14.23 29.22 -8.36
C ALA A 101 -13.15 29.65 -7.34
N VAL A 102 -12.81 28.75 -6.43
CA VAL A 102 -11.70 28.93 -5.49
C VAL A 102 -10.82 27.68 -5.55
N GLN A 103 -9.55 27.87 -5.85
CA GLN A 103 -8.59 26.77 -5.88
C GLN A 103 -8.13 26.47 -4.46
N PHE A 104 -8.32 25.22 -4.02
CA PHE A 104 -7.85 24.73 -2.72
C PHE A 104 -7.57 23.23 -2.80
N GLY A 105 -6.77 22.75 -1.87
CA GLY A 105 -6.58 21.33 -1.59
C GLY A 105 -6.94 21.02 -0.13
N LEU A 106 -7.13 19.75 0.18
CA LEU A 106 -7.36 19.29 1.55
C LEU A 106 -6.68 17.94 1.74
N VAL A 107 -6.05 17.77 2.89
CA VAL A 107 -5.64 16.44 3.41
C VAL A 107 -6.44 16.20 4.68
N ASN A 108 -7.15 15.09 4.74
CA ASN A 108 -7.91 14.70 5.92
C ASN A 108 -7.46 13.32 6.38
N VAL A 109 -7.08 13.18 7.66
CA VAL A 109 -6.63 11.92 8.27
C VAL A 109 -7.61 11.51 9.35
N GLY A 110 -8.13 10.29 9.24
CA GLY A 110 -8.90 9.61 10.27
C GLY A 110 -8.04 8.54 10.94
N ALA A 111 -8.09 8.47 12.27
CA ALA A 111 -7.38 7.46 13.03
C ALA A 111 -8.28 6.86 14.11
N ILE A 112 -8.07 5.57 14.37
CA ILE A 112 -8.79 4.80 15.39
C ILE A 112 -7.77 4.19 16.35
N ILE A 113 -8.02 4.35 17.64
CA ILE A 113 -7.21 3.80 18.72
C ILE A 113 -8.05 2.77 19.46
N MET A 114 -7.52 1.57 19.68
CA MET A 114 -8.19 0.51 20.41
C MET A 114 -7.21 -0.21 21.33
N LYS A 115 -7.51 -0.24 22.62
CA LYS A 115 -6.79 -1.07 23.61
C LYS A 115 -7.46 -2.44 23.63
N LEU A 116 -6.72 -3.46 23.21
CA LEU A 116 -7.24 -4.82 23.21
C LEU A 116 -7.53 -5.31 24.63
N ASN A 117 -8.62 -6.05 24.77
CA ASN A 117 -9.06 -6.67 26.03
C ASN A 117 -9.35 -5.68 27.18
N SER A 118 -9.38 -4.38 26.93
CA SER A 118 -9.67 -3.38 27.99
C SER A 118 -11.15 -3.24 28.33
N GLY A 119 -12.04 -3.62 27.38
CA GLY A 119 -13.47 -3.32 27.47
C GLY A 119 -13.81 -1.85 27.17
N GLU A 120 -12.84 -1.00 26.85
CA GLU A 120 -13.02 0.40 26.45
C GLU A 120 -13.46 0.49 24.98
N ALA A 121 -14.32 1.46 24.68
CA ALA A 121 -14.70 1.74 23.30
C ALA A 121 -13.48 2.33 22.54
N PRO A 122 -13.32 2.03 21.23
CA PRO A 122 -12.28 2.65 20.42
C PRO A 122 -12.42 4.19 20.39
N GLU A 123 -11.29 4.87 20.50
CA GLU A 123 -11.20 6.32 20.38
C GLU A 123 -11.04 6.71 18.91
N ILE A 124 -11.68 7.81 18.50
CA ILE A 124 -11.63 8.34 17.13
C ILE A 124 -10.88 9.67 17.16
N SER A 125 -9.94 9.84 16.23
CA SER A 125 -9.22 11.10 16.01
C SER A 125 -9.32 11.50 14.54
N THR A 126 -9.58 12.78 14.27
CA THR A 126 -9.56 13.35 12.91
C THR A 126 -8.68 14.59 12.88
N GLU A 127 -7.99 14.78 11.76
CA GLU A 127 -7.17 15.95 11.51
C GLU A 127 -7.31 16.37 10.06
N SER A 128 -7.61 17.65 9.83
CA SER A 128 -7.80 18.20 8.48
C SER A 128 -6.83 19.36 8.26
N GLU A 129 -6.11 19.33 7.14
CA GLU A 129 -5.23 20.42 6.71
C GLU A 129 -5.74 20.98 5.39
N LEU A 130 -6.16 22.26 5.42
CA LEU A 130 -6.55 23.02 4.24
C LEU A 130 -5.30 23.58 3.55
N LEU A 131 -5.17 23.39 2.25
CA LEU A 131 -4.10 23.91 1.41
C LEU A 131 -4.65 25.05 0.56
N PHE A 132 -4.09 26.24 0.71
CA PHE A 132 -4.57 27.44 0.02
C PHE A 132 -3.42 28.43 -0.26
N GLY A 133 -3.55 29.23 -1.32
CA GLY A 133 -2.56 30.25 -1.66
C GLY A 133 -1.16 29.67 -1.90
N ASP A 134 -0.17 30.12 -1.12
CA ASP A 134 1.22 29.67 -1.26
C ASP A 134 1.44 28.18 -0.98
N ASP A 135 0.55 27.54 -0.20
CA ASP A 135 0.61 26.09 0.02
C ASP A 135 0.42 25.29 -1.27
N LEU A 136 -0.30 25.86 -2.25
CA LEU A 136 -0.54 25.26 -3.56
C LEU A 136 0.61 25.51 -4.55
N LEU A 137 1.59 26.32 -4.16
CA LEU A 137 2.72 26.74 -5.00
C LEU A 137 4.06 26.49 -4.31
N PRO A 138 4.34 25.29 -3.78
CA PRO A 138 5.62 25.01 -3.14
C PRO A 138 6.76 25.27 -4.12
N ASN A 139 7.71 26.15 -3.70
CA ASN A 139 8.83 26.61 -4.53
C ASN A 139 8.38 27.29 -5.86
N GLY A 140 7.16 27.86 -5.91
CA GLY A 140 6.61 28.49 -7.10
C GLY A 140 6.10 27.52 -8.18
N ILE A 141 6.03 26.23 -7.88
CA ILE A 141 5.53 25.18 -8.78
C ILE A 141 4.14 24.75 -8.29
N PRO A 142 3.11 24.69 -9.18
CA PRO A 142 1.78 24.22 -8.79
C PRO A 142 1.82 22.81 -8.20
N MET A 143 1.19 22.64 -7.04
CA MET A 143 1.09 21.34 -6.37
C MET A 143 0.30 20.35 -7.24
N SER A 144 0.92 19.23 -7.59
CA SER A 144 0.28 18.16 -8.35
C SER A 144 -0.54 17.24 -7.44
N ASP A 145 -1.43 16.45 -8.04
CA ASP A 145 -2.19 15.40 -7.35
C ASP A 145 -1.25 14.41 -6.62
N GLY A 146 -0.09 14.12 -7.22
CA GLY A 146 0.93 13.27 -6.63
C GLY A 146 1.57 13.86 -5.39
N MET A 147 1.82 15.19 -5.37
CA MET A 147 2.34 15.85 -4.18
C MET A 147 1.30 15.89 -3.05
N VAL A 148 0.02 16.08 -3.36
CA VAL A 148 -1.05 16.00 -2.36
C VAL A 148 -1.12 14.58 -1.77
N ALA A 149 -0.98 13.56 -2.61
CA ALA A 149 -0.92 12.16 -2.16
C ALA A 149 0.27 11.90 -1.24
N LEU A 150 1.49 12.38 -1.58
CA LEU A 150 2.66 12.27 -0.70
C LEU A 150 2.45 12.97 0.65
N LYS A 151 1.80 14.15 0.63
CA LYS A 151 1.46 14.90 1.85
C LYS A 151 0.47 14.11 2.71
N ARG A 152 -0.54 13.47 2.10
CA ARG A 152 -1.48 12.60 2.78
C ARG A 152 -0.76 11.39 3.42
N ASP A 153 0.08 10.68 2.67
CA ASP A 153 0.81 9.52 3.17
C ASP A 153 1.74 9.88 4.35
N LEU A 154 2.38 11.06 4.28
CA LEU A 154 3.16 11.60 5.39
C LEU A 154 2.27 11.95 6.60
N ALA A 155 1.12 12.55 6.38
CA ALA A 155 0.18 12.95 7.45
C ALA A 155 -0.36 11.71 8.18
N GLU A 156 -0.75 10.64 7.45
CA GLU A 156 -1.17 9.36 8.04
C GLU A 156 -0.12 8.81 8.98
N ARG A 157 1.13 8.71 8.52
CA ARG A 157 2.23 8.15 9.31
C ARG A 157 2.60 9.07 10.48
N SER A 158 2.52 10.39 10.29
CA SER A 158 2.76 11.37 11.36
C SER A 158 1.69 11.28 12.46
N LYS A 159 0.44 11.01 12.07
CA LYS A 159 -0.66 10.82 13.03
C LYS A 159 -0.46 9.58 13.88
N LEU A 160 0.03 8.49 13.30
CA LEU A 160 0.41 7.30 14.08
C LEU A 160 1.55 7.57 15.05
N ASP A 161 2.56 8.35 14.64
CA ASP A 161 3.67 8.79 15.52
C ASP A 161 3.15 9.64 16.68
N GLU A 162 2.28 10.61 16.42
CA GLU A 162 1.67 11.47 17.42
C GLU A 162 0.89 10.68 18.45
N LEU A 163 -0.07 9.88 18.00
CA LEU A 163 -0.99 9.14 18.87
C LEU A 163 -0.26 8.06 19.68
N SER A 164 0.78 7.43 19.12
CA SER A 164 1.54 6.40 19.84
C SER A 164 2.30 6.92 21.07
N LYS A 165 2.52 8.23 21.21
CA LYS A 165 3.22 8.84 22.36
C LYS A 165 2.45 8.71 23.68
N GLY A 166 1.13 8.57 23.61
CA GLY A 166 0.26 8.52 24.78
C GLY A 166 0.21 7.17 25.49
N PHE A 167 0.90 6.13 24.97
CA PHE A 167 0.75 4.77 25.47
C PHE A 167 2.07 4.17 25.95
N SER A 168 1.96 3.39 27.05
CA SER A 168 3.02 2.50 27.55
C SER A 168 2.68 1.05 27.16
N GLY A 169 3.70 0.21 27.01
CA GLY A 169 3.54 -1.18 26.60
C GLY A 169 3.59 -1.36 25.09
N GLN A 170 3.06 -2.48 24.59
CA GLN A 170 3.11 -2.81 23.17
C GLN A 170 2.11 -1.95 22.39
N VAL A 171 2.63 -1.21 21.40
CA VAL A 171 1.82 -0.40 20.48
C VAL A 171 2.02 -0.93 19.07
N VAL A 172 0.92 -1.25 18.39
CA VAL A 172 0.91 -1.70 17.00
C VAL A 172 0.20 -0.66 16.15
N THR A 173 0.88 -0.16 15.12
CA THR A 173 0.34 0.85 14.21
C THR A 173 0.32 0.33 12.78
N PHE A 174 -0.71 0.67 12.00
CA PHE A 174 -0.79 0.28 10.60
C PHE A 174 -1.61 1.26 9.75
N THR A 175 -1.24 1.37 8.46
CA THR A 175 -1.95 2.14 7.43
C THR A 175 -2.37 1.22 6.29
N ASP A 176 -3.35 1.64 5.50
CA ASP A 176 -3.62 1.00 4.22
C ASP A 176 -2.50 1.32 3.21
N GLY A 177 -2.14 0.34 2.39
CA GLY A 177 -1.06 0.47 1.43
C GLY A 177 0.35 0.15 1.96
N PRO A 178 1.39 0.38 1.15
CA PRO A 178 2.78 0.09 1.47
C PRO A 178 3.37 1.08 2.48
N ILE A 179 4.44 0.65 3.20
CA ILE A 179 5.31 1.58 3.94
C ILE A 179 6.21 2.36 2.98
N GLU A 180 6.62 1.73 1.87
CA GLU A 180 7.45 2.40 0.88
C GLU A 180 6.70 3.60 0.30
N LEU A 181 7.26 4.80 0.49
CA LEU A 181 6.70 6.02 -0.07
C LEU A 181 6.96 6.08 -1.58
N TRP A 182 5.89 6.19 -2.36
CA TRP A 182 5.98 6.26 -3.81
C TRP A 182 5.84 7.70 -4.29
N GLY A 183 6.90 8.20 -4.98
CA GLY A 183 6.81 9.48 -5.68
C GLY A 183 6.03 9.38 -6.97
N ALA A 184 5.25 10.41 -7.31
CA ALA A 184 4.65 10.52 -8.63
C ALA A 184 5.75 10.73 -9.69
N LYS A 185 5.61 10.08 -10.84
CA LYS A 185 6.54 10.28 -11.96
C LYS A 185 6.39 11.71 -12.49
N GLY A 186 7.49 12.45 -12.56
CA GLY A 186 7.52 13.82 -13.06
C GLY A 186 7.42 14.90 -11.98
N GLU A 187 7.36 14.52 -10.71
CA GLU A 187 7.50 15.46 -9.59
C GLU A 187 8.91 16.06 -9.53
N ASP A 188 9.01 17.27 -8.99
CA ASP A 188 10.31 17.87 -8.69
C ASP A 188 11.07 16.98 -7.71
N ALA A 189 12.26 16.54 -8.12
CA ALA A 189 13.07 15.61 -7.33
C ALA A 189 13.45 16.19 -5.95
N GLY A 190 13.56 17.51 -5.81
CA GLY A 190 13.80 18.19 -4.54
C GLY A 190 12.62 18.03 -3.59
N SER A 191 11.41 18.34 -4.04
CA SER A 191 10.20 18.21 -3.23
C SER A 191 9.96 16.77 -2.78
N TYR A 192 10.15 15.79 -3.66
CA TYR A 192 10.06 14.38 -3.29
C TYR A 192 11.10 13.99 -2.22
N ALA A 193 12.34 14.44 -2.36
CA ALA A 193 13.39 14.16 -1.38
C ALA A 193 13.05 14.72 0.01
N ASP A 194 12.46 15.91 0.09
CA ASP A 194 12.01 16.52 1.34
C ASP A 194 10.89 15.70 2.02
N PHE A 195 9.92 15.22 1.24
CA PHE A 195 8.88 14.31 1.75
C PHE A 195 9.49 13.01 2.29
N VAL A 196 10.40 12.40 1.54
CA VAL A 196 11.11 11.19 1.98
C VAL A 196 11.87 11.43 3.29
N GLN A 197 12.60 12.54 3.43
CA GLN A 197 13.33 12.84 4.67
C GLN A 197 12.40 13.03 5.87
N LYS A 198 11.30 13.75 5.71
CA LYS A 198 10.28 13.92 6.75
C LYS A 198 9.67 12.57 7.15
N TYR A 199 9.33 11.75 6.15
CA TYR A 199 8.73 10.42 6.35
C TYR A 199 9.69 9.48 7.09
N LEU A 200 10.97 9.43 6.70
CA LEU A 200 12.00 8.67 7.40
C LEU A 200 12.21 9.16 8.83
N GLY A 201 12.09 10.47 9.05
CA GLY A 201 12.10 11.06 10.39
C GLY A 201 10.94 10.53 11.26
N VAL A 202 9.74 10.38 10.71
CA VAL A 202 8.60 9.77 11.39
C VAL A 202 8.89 8.31 11.73
N LEU A 203 9.35 7.51 10.76
CA LEU A 203 9.71 6.11 10.99
C LEU A 203 10.80 5.96 12.06
N SER A 204 11.80 6.84 12.06
CA SER A 204 12.85 6.84 13.10
C SER A 204 12.32 7.12 14.50
N ARG A 205 11.32 8.01 14.64
CA ARG A 205 10.66 8.26 15.93
C ARG A 205 9.82 7.08 16.41
N LEU A 206 9.10 6.42 15.51
CA LEU A 206 8.38 5.17 15.81
C LEU A 206 9.36 4.09 16.28
N GLN A 207 10.47 3.92 15.56
CA GLN A 207 11.53 2.97 15.91
C GLN A 207 12.14 3.27 17.29
N ALA A 208 12.47 4.53 17.58
CA ALA A 208 13.07 4.93 18.85
C ALA A 208 12.16 4.63 20.08
N ARG A 209 10.86 4.53 19.88
CA ARG A 209 9.88 4.10 20.89
C ARG A 209 9.48 2.64 20.74
N GLU A 210 10.15 1.90 19.89
CA GLU A 210 9.91 0.47 19.65
C GLU A 210 8.48 0.14 19.18
N VAL A 211 7.78 1.12 18.60
CA VAL A 211 6.44 0.93 18.07
C VAL A 211 6.47 -0.03 16.90
N ILE A 212 5.61 -1.04 16.92
CA ILE A 212 5.42 -1.95 15.80
C ILE A 212 4.62 -1.22 14.73
N THR A 213 5.17 -1.07 13.52
CA THR A 213 4.47 -0.39 12.43
C THR A 213 4.43 -1.24 11.18
N ALA A 214 3.29 -1.22 10.49
CA ALA A 214 3.08 -2.00 9.28
C ALA A 214 2.33 -1.19 8.21
N GLY A 215 2.51 -1.59 6.95
CA GLY A 215 1.67 -1.24 5.82
C GLY A 215 0.88 -2.48 5.38
N TYR A 216 -0.42 -2.36 5.20
CA TYR A 216 -1.30 -3.45 4.81
C TYR A 216 -1.75 -3.29 3.37
N VAL A 217 -1.36 -4.20 2.48
CA VAL A 217 -1.74 -4.18 1.07
C VAL A 217 -2.74 -5.29 0.79
N ASP A 218 -4.02 -4.92 0.73
CA ASP A 218 -5.15 -5.87 0.64
C ASP A 218 -5.11 -6.76 -0.60
N LYS A 219 -4.90 -6.18 -1.76
CA LYS A 219 -4.88 -6.92 -3.04
C LYS A 219 -3.56 -6.72 -3.76
N PRO A 220 -2.45 -7.31 -3.28
CA PRO A 220 -1.16 -7.10 -3.88
C PRO A 220 -1.14 -7.64 -5.32
N SER A 221 -0.80 -6.77 -6.26
CA SER A 221 -0.55 -7.13 -7.67
C SER A 221 0.92 -7.39 -7.96
N ALA A 222 1.80 -7.14 -6.97
CA ALA A 222 3.23 -7.33 -7.10
C ALA A 222 3.60 -8.81 -7.25
N ASP A 223 4.73 -9.02 -7.91
CA ASP A 223 5.32 -10.29 -8.24
C ASP A 223 6.76 -10.41 -7.69
N LEU A 224 6.99 -9.90 -6.48
CA LEU A 224 8.34 -9.77 -5.89
C LEU A 224 9.02 -11.14 -5.71
N VAL A 225 8.30 -12.15 -5.21
CA VAL A 225 8.80 -13.51 -5.04
C VAL A 225 8.84 -14.22 -6.37
N VAL A 226 7.83 -14.06 -7.22
CA VAL A 226 7.86 -14.59 -8.59
C VAL A 226 9.07 -14.01 -9.35
N ARG A 227 9.34 -12.73 -9.20
CA ARG A 227 10.52 -12.08 -9.81
C ARG A 227 11.83 -12.63 -9.26
N LEU A 228 11.92 -12.93 -7.97
CA LEU A 228 13.07 -13.66 -7.41
C LEU A 228 13.28 -15.00 -8.10
N LEU A 229 12.22 -15.79 -8.33
CA LEU A 229 12.30 -17.08 -9.03
C LEU A 229 12.76 -16.92 -10.48
N GLU A 230 12.26 -15.92 -11.21
CA GLU A 230 12.72 -15.59 -12.55
C GLU A 230 14.23 -15.27 -12.56
N ILE A 231 14.70 -14.40 -11.67
CA ILE A 231 16.10 -14.03 -11.52
C ILE A 231 16.96 -15.27 -11.20
N ALA A 232 16.46 -16.16 -10.35
CA ALA A 232 17.17 -17.38 -9.97
C ALA A 232 17.44 -18.32 -11.15
N THR A 233 16.55 -18.35 -12.15
CA THR A 233 16.68 -19.17 -13.36
C THR A 233 17.49 -18.52 -14.47
N ALA A 234 17.70 -17.19 -14.40
CA ALA A 234 18.39 -16.46 -15.45
C ALA A 234 19.83 -16.94 -15.64
N ASP A 235 20.19 -17.21 -16.89
CA ASP A 235 21.56 -17.43 -17.32
C ASP A 235 22.35 -16.11 -17.43
N HIS A 236 23.59 -16.17 -17.90
CA HIS A 236 24.46 -14.97 -17.97
C HIS A 236 23.93 -13.92 -18.96
N GLU A 237 23.41 -14.34 -20.12
CA GLU A 237 22.88 -13.41 -21.12
C GLU A 237 21.54 -12.80 -20.65
N GLN A 238 20.66 -13.61 -20.10
CA GLN A 238 19.37 -13.18 -19.55
C GLN A 238 19.55 -12.22 -18.37
N MET A 239 20.60 -12.42 -17.55
CA MET A 239 20.93 -11.54 -16.44
C MET A 239 21.27 -10.10 -16.90
N GLN A 240 21.84 -9.95 -18.09
CA GLN A 240 22.11 -8.62 -18.68
C GLN A 240 20.86 -7.98 -19.30
N LYS A 241 19.80 -8.76 -19.53
CA LYS A 241 18.53 -8.33 -20.16
C LYS A 241 17.32 -8.58 -19.25
N LEU A 242 17.49 -8.44 -17.93
CA LEU A 242 16.45 -8.80 -16.95
C LEU A 242 15.11 -8.10 -17.19
N ARG A 243 15.10 -6.88 -17.75
CA ARG A 243 13.86 -6.14 -18.06
C ARG A 243 13.02 -6.82 -19.14
N GLU A 244 13.61 -7.66 -19.95
CA GLU A 244 12.95 -8.40 -21.03
C GLU A 244 12.66 -9.84 -20.63
N PHE A 245 13.37 -10.37 -19.62
CA PHE A 245 13.28 -11.75 -19.16
C PHE A 245 12.16 -11.92 -18.12
N HIS A 246 11.01 -12.43 -18.56
CA HIS A 246 9.83 -12.67 -17.73
C HIS A 246 9.15 -14.01 -18.05
N PRO A 247 9.81 -15.14 -17.79
CA PRO A 247 9.26 -16.48 -18.10
C PRO A 247 7.97 -16.80 -17.31
N LEU A 248 7.76 -16.17 -16.15
CA LEU A 248 6.59 -16.36 -15.30
C LEU A 248 5.57 -15.21 -15.44
N ARG A 249 5.60 -14.48 -16.55
CA ARG A 249 4.74 -13.33 -16.78
C ARG A 249 3.26 -13.65 -16.56
N GLY A 250 2.60 -12.85 -15.71
CA GLY A 250 1.17 -13.01 -15.40
C GLY A 250 0.88 -13.88 -14.19
N VAL A 251 1.90 -14.46 -13.55
CA VAL A 251 1.82 -15.03 -12.21
C VAL A 251 2.04 -13.91 -11.19
N SER A 252 1.25 -13.87 -10.13
CA SER A 252 1.43 -12.95 -9.00
C SER A 252 1.79 -13.74 -7.74
N ASP A 253 2.49 -13.08 -6.81
CA ASP A 253 2.80 -13.68 -5.51
C ASP A 253 1.53 -14.07 -4.75
N ARG A 254 0.47 -13.26 -4.86
CA ARG A 254 -0.83 -13.58 -4.28
C ARG A 254 -1.37 -14.92 -4.77
N TRP A 255 -1.22 -15.23 -6.05
CA TRP A 255 -1.60 -16.54 -6.57
C TRP A 255 -0.64 -17.63 -6.07
N LEU A 256 0.66 -17.39 -6.07
CA LEU A 256 1.68 -18.37 -5.66
C LEU A 256 1.43 -18.88 -4.22
N TYR A 257 1.07 -17.99 -3.31
CA TYR A 257 0.79 -18.32 -1.91
C TYR A 257 -0.65 -18.74 -1.62
N GLY A 258 -1.60 -18.33 -2.44
CA GLY A 258 -3.04 -18.51 -2.21
C GLY A 258 -3.77 -19.19 -3.37
N GLU A 259 -3.20 -20.21 -3.98
CA GLU A 259 -3.96 -21.03 -4.93
C GLU A 259 -5.17 -21.66 -4.26
N LYS A 260 -6.30 -21.64 -4.97
CA LYS A 260 -7.59 -21.96 -4.38
C LYS A 260 -7.71 -23.42 -3.88
N GLU A 261 -7.17 -24.37 -4.63
CA GLU A 261 -7.32 -25.79 -4.34
C GLU A 261 -6.29 -26.31 -3.35
N ASN A 262 -5.08 -25.73 -3.37
CA ASN A 262 -3.97 -26.12 -2.50
C ASN A 262 -3.13 -24.91 -2.14
N PRO A 263 -3.61 -24.01 -1.27
CA PRO A 263 -2.88 -22.81 -0.89
C PRO A 263 -1.61 -23.19 -0.12
N LEU A 264 -0.50 -22.54 -0.48
CA LEU A 264 0.76 -22.70 0.25
C LEU A 264 0.64 -22.17 1.70
N LEU A 265 -0.18 -21.12 1.86
CA LEU A 265 -0.51 -20.58 3.16
C LEU A 265 -1.94 -20.97 3.57
N PRO A 266 -2.12 -21.87 4.54
CA PRO A 266 -3.40 -22.08 5.19
C PRO A 266 -3.98 -20.78 5.80
N PRO A 267 -5.29 -20.71 6.08
CA PRO A 267 -5.88 -19.55 6.74
C PRO A 267 -5.16 -19.16 8.04
N GLY A 268 -4.86 -17.89 8.19
CA GLY A 268 -4.12 -17.36 9.35
C GLY A 268 -2.60 -17.57 9.30
N HIS A 269 -2.06 -18.23 8.28
CA HIS A 269 -0.61 -18.45 8.15
C HIS A 269 0.08 -17.31 7.40
N ARG A 270 1.31 -16.98 7.81
CA ARG A 270 2.21 -16.10 7.07
C ARG A 270 3.27 -16.87 6.29
N SER A 271 3.78 -16.27 5.23
CA SER A 271 4.96 -16.75 4.49
C SER A 271 6.26 -16.47 5.26
N ALA A 272 7.38 -16.88 4.66
CA ALA A 272 8.69 -16.30 4.99
C ALA A 272 8.65 -14.77 4.93
N VAL A 273 9.56 -14.14 5.70
CA VAL A 273 9.85 -12.72 5.60
C VAL A 273 10.94 -12.49 4.57
N PHE A 274 10.73 -11.52 3.68
CA PHE A 274 11.67 -11.11 2.65
C PHE A 274 12.03 -9.63 2.84
N GLN A 275 13.24 -9.25 2.44
CA GLN A 275 13.57 -7.85 2.26
C GLN A 275 13.10 -7.39 0.86
N ILE A 276 12.68 -6.14 0.74
CA ILE A 276 12.36 -5.54 -0.57
C ILE A 276 13.66 -5.05 -1.18
N GLN A 277 14.11 -5.72 -2.26
CA GLN A 277 15.17 -5.17 -3.12
C GLN A 277 14.53 -4.21 -4.12
N SER A 278 14.94 -2.95 -4.10
CA SER A 278 14.47 -1.92 -5.03
C SER A 278 15.39 -0.70 -5.04
N SER A 279 15.19 0.22 -5.99
CA SER A 279 15.92 1.49 -6.04
C SER A 279 15.69 2.39 -4.83
N SER A 280 14.62 2.19 -4.06
CA SER A 280 14.32 2.96 -2.85
C SER A 280 15.15 2.52 -1.63
N GLU A 281 15.83 1.37 -1.68
CA GLU A 281 16.72 0.88 -0.60
C GLU A 281 17.77 1.93 -0.21
N LYS A 282 18.18 2.79 -1.14
CA LYS A 282 19.07 3.92 -0.86
C LYS A 282 18.53 4.89 0.20
N ASN A 283 17.21 4.97 0.36
CA ASN A 283 16.53 5.83 1.33
C ASN A 283 16.28 5.09 2.65
N TYR A 284 15.80 3.84 2.57
CA TYR A 284 15.44 3.02 3.72
C TYR A 284 16.64 2.13 4.14
N LYS A 285 17.48 2.63 5.05
CA LYS A 285 18.75 1.96 5.43
C LYS A 285 18.72 1.44 6.87
N GLY A 286 19.56 0.42 7.13
CA GLY A 286 19.75 -0.12 8.47
C GLY A 286 18.44 -0.64 9.06
N VAL A 287 18.09 -0.18 10.25
CA VAL A 287 16.86 -0.59 10.95
C VAL A 287 15.58 -0.17 10.24
N LEU A 288 15.64 0.82 9.33
CA LEU A 288 14.52 1.29 8.52
C LEU A 288 14.35 0.50 7.21
N SER A 289 15.24 -0.44 6.86
CA SER A 289 15.10 -1.22 5.63
C SER A 289 13.76 -1.97 5.61
N LEU A 290 13.15 -1.99 4.42
CA LEU A 290 11.80 -2.48 4.24
C LEU A 290 11.78 -3.98 3.96
N HIS A 291 10.89 -4.66 4.65
CA HIS A 291 10.64 -6.08 4.56
C HIS A 291 9.15 -6.33 4.34
N PHE A 292 8.81 -7.53 3.95
CA PHE A 292 7.42 -7.93 3.79
C PHE A 292 7.23 -9.43 3.99
N PHE A 293 6.00 -9.80 4.24
CA PHE A 293 5.53 -11.18 4.17
C PHE A 293 4.12 -11.22 3.59
N TYR A 294 3.71 -12.38 3.12
CA TYR A 294 2.32 -12.64 2.76
C TYR A 294 1.58 -13.27 3.93
N LEU A 295 0.35 -12.83 4.16
CA LEU A 295 -0.53 -13.34 5.20
C LEU A 295 -1.84 -13.78 4.56
N ASN A 296 -2.24 -15.05 4.74
CA ASN A 296 -3.55 -15.49 4.29
C ASN A 296 -4.60 -15.14 5.36
N VAL A 297 -5.34 -14.06 5.11
CA VAL A 297 -6.46 -13.62 5.97
C VAL A 297 -7.81 -14.20 5.54
N GLY A 298 -7.82 -15.03 4.49
CA GLY A 298 -9.01 -15.71 3.98
C GLY A 298 -9.46 -16.88 4.86
N THR A 299 -10.39 -17.63 4.32
CA THR A 299 -10.94 -18.82 4.96
C THR A 299 -10.62 -20.07 4.15
N GLU A 300 -10.94 -21.25 4.70
CA GLU A 300 -10.81 -22.51 3.97
C GLU A 300 -11.61 -22.47 2.65
N GLY A 301 -10.99 -22.89 1.54
CA GLY A 301 -11.54 -22.81 0.20
C GLY A 301 -11.63 -21.42 -0.43
N HIS A 302 -11.32 -20.37 0.33
CA HIS A 302 -11.29 -18.97 -0.14
C HIS A 302 -10.04 -18.25 0.38
N PRO A 303 -8.84 -18.63 -0.07
CA PRO A 303 -7.60 -17.99 0.37
C PRO A 303 -7.55 -16.54 -0.09
N TRP A 304 -7.08 -15.67 0.81
CA TRP A 304 -6.92 -14.25 0.55
C TRP A 304 -5.56 -13.75 1.05
N PRO A 305 -4.47 -14.06 0.34
CA PRO A 305 -3.16 -13.54 0.70
C PRO A 305 -3.08 -12.04 0.49
N VAL A 306 -2.69 -11.35 1.53
CA VAL A 306 -2.35 -9.92 1.56
C VAL A 306 -0.85 -9.77 1.73
N ARG A 307 -0.27 -8.61 1.35
CA ARG A 307 1.12 -8.30 1.65
C ARG A 307 1.17 -7.35 2.83
N VAL A 308 1.96 -7.72 3.83
CA VAL A 308 2.24 -6.87 5.00
C VAL A 308 3.68 -6.38 4.86
N GLU A 309 3.86 -5.06 4.78
CA GLU A 309 5.18 -4.43 4.78
C GLU A 309 5.56 -3.97 6.17
N ILE A 310 6.80 -4.24 6.57
CA ILE A 310 7.33 -3.94 7.90
C ILE A 310 8.78 -3.46 7.79
N PRO A 311 9.24 -2.61 8.70
CA PRO A 311 10.65 -2.24 8.77
C PRO A 311 11.47 -3.30 9.53
N LYS A 312 12.80 -3.24 9.35
CA LYS A 312 13.74 -4.21 9.91
C LYS A 312 13.63 -4.39 11.42
N TRP A 313 13.42 -3.32 12.21
CA TRP A 313 13.31 -3.44 13.68
C TRP A 313 12.13 -4.29 14.15
N VAL A 314 11.10 -4.48 13.31
CA VAL A 314 9.99 -5.41 13.59
C VAL A 314 10.38 -6.83 13.21
N VAL A 315 11.18 -7.00 12.14
CA VAL A 315 11.67 -8.32 11.71
C VAL A 315 12.71 -8.90 12.67
N ASP A 316 13.59 -8.05 13.19
CA ASP A 316 14.68 -8.47 14.09
C ASP A 316 14.17 -8.93 15.47
N ASP A 317 12.92 -8.61 15.80
CA ASP A 317 12.28 -8.98 17.07
C ASP A 317 11.12 -9.95 16.81
N LYS A 318 11.36 -11.22 17.11
CA LYS A 318 10.37 -12.28 16.88
C LYS A 318 9.05 -12.02 17.63
N GLU A 319 9.09 -11.46 18.84
CA GLU A 319 7.88 -11.17 19.61
C GLU A 319 7.05 -10.08 18.96
N LYS A 320 7.68 -9.04 18.40
CA LYS A 320 7.00 -7.99 17.63
C LYS A 320 6.37 -8.52 16.35
N LEU A 321 7.11 -9.38 15.62
CA LEU A 321 6.59 -10.00 14.39
C LEU A 321 5.40 -10.92 14.69
N ASP A 322 5.51 -11.74 15.73
CA ASP A 322 4.46 -12.66 16.16
C ASP A 322 3.22 -11.89 16.65
N LEU A 323 3.40 -10.83 17.43
CA LEU A 323 2.31 -9.96 17.88
C LEU A 323 1.59 -9.31 16.70
N LEU A 324 2.32 -8.72 15.76
CA LEU A 324 1.74 -8.13 14.55
C LEU A 324 0.95 -9.16 13.74
N HIS A 325 1.51 -10.34 13.53
CA HIS A 325 0.85 -11.44 12.83
C HIS A 325 -0.48 -11.79 13.51
N GLY A 326 -0.47 -12.04 14.82
CA GLY A 326 -1.67 -12.33 15.58
C GLY A 326 -2.72 -11.22 15.52
N VAL A 327 -2.30 -9.97 15.69
CA VAL A 327 -3.16 -8.77 15.59
C VAL A 327 -3.86 -8.72 14.24
N LEU A 328 -3.13 -8.82 13.14
CA LEU A 328 -3.73 -8.69 11.80
C LEU A 328 -4.73 -9.80 11.50
N VAL A 329 -4.43 -11.05 11.89
CA VAL A 329 -5.39 -12.16 11.74
C VAL A 329 -6.68 -11.89 12.52
N GLU A 330 -6.58 -11.47 13.79
CA GLU A 330 -7.77 -11.18 14.60
C GLU A 330 -8.55 -9.98 14.08
N GLN A 331 -7.88 -8.92 13.64
CA GLN A 331 -8.52 -7.74 13.03
C GLN A 331 -9.30 -8.09 11.75
N CYS A 332 -8.75 -8.96 10.91
CA CYS A 332 -9.42 -9.42 9.70
C CYS A 332 -10.59 -10.38 10.02
N ARG A 333 -10.44 -11.24 11.05
CA ARG A 333 -11.48 -12.19 11.46
C ARG A 333 -12.77 -11.50 11.90
N VAL A 334 -12.67 -10.34 12.54
CA VAL A 334 -13.84 -9.53 12.98
C VAL A 334 -14.73 -9.14 11.80
N MET A 335 -14.18 -8.95 10.61
CA MET A 335 -14.90 -8.53 9.40
C MET A 335 -15.59 -9.69 8.65
N GLY A 336 -15.45 -10.93 9.13
CA GLY A 336 -16.15 -12.10 8.61
C GLY A 336 -15.80 -12.45 7.16
N SER A 337 -16.79 -12.45 6.26
CA SER A 337 -16.62 -12.88 4.87
C SER A 337 -15.82 -11.92 3.99
N ARG A 338 -15.50 -10.73 4.45
CA ARG A 338 -14.67 -9.74 3.77
C ARG A 338 -13.48 -9.39 4.65
N PRO A 339 -12.45 -10.27 4.69
CA PRO A 339 -11.34 -10.13 5.61
C PRO A 339 -10.52 -8.88 5.28
N TYR A 340 -10.61 -7.89 6.13
CA TYR A 340 -9.85 -6.64 6.09
C TYR A 340 -9.69 -6.15 7.53
N PRO A 341 -8.56 -5.52 7.93
CA PRO A 341 -8.39 -5.08 9.32
C PRO A 341 -9.50 -4.12 9.75
N TYR A 342 -10.22 -4.47 10.80
CA TYR A 342 -11.36 -3.70 11.31
C TYR A 342 -11.00 -2.23 11.59
N LEU A 343 -9.86 -1.99 12.22
CA LEU A 343 -9.44 -0.62 12.52
C LEU A 343 -9.13 0.20 11.26
N LEU A 344 -8.54 -0.41 10.22
CA LEU A 344 -8.34 0.28 8.93
C LEU A 344 -9.66 0.63 8.27
N HIS A 345 -10.62 -0.30 8.30
CA HIS A 345 -11.95 -0.01 7.80
C HIS A 345 -12.60 1.20 8.52
N ARG A 346 -12.49 1.24 9.85
CA ARG A 346 -13.02 2.36 10.65
C ARG A 346 -12.24 3.67 10.41
N ALA A 347 -10.92 3.59 10.27
CA ALA A 347 -10.08 4.76 9.93
C ALA A 347 -10.48 5.33 8.57
N HIS A 348 -10.69 4.46 7.57
CA HIS A 348 -11.18 4.84 6.24
C HIS A 348 -12.53 5.56 6.30
N GLU A 349 -13.52 4.98 6.99
CA GLU A 349 -14.82 5.63 7.15
C GLU A 349 -14.73 7.02 7.81
N THR A 350 -13.74 7.18 8.70
CA THR A 350 -13.50 8.44 9.42
C THR A 350 -12.76 9.47 8.55
N ALA A 351 -11.87 9.01 7.66
CA ALA A 351 -11.04 9.87 6.81
C ALA A 351 -11.78 10.38 5.56
N VAL A 352 -12.75 9.61 5.02
CA VAL A 352 -13.37 9.91 3.72
C VAL A 352 -14.04 11.28 3.73
N VAL A 353 -13.65 12.14 2.79
CA VAL A 353 -14.29 13.42 2.49
C VAL A 353 -15.27 13.24 1.33
N LYS A 354 -16.54 13.58 1.54
CA LYS A 354 -17.61 13.45 0.55
C LYS A 354 -17.67 14.66 -0.39
N ASN A 355 -18.29 14.47 -1.55
CA ASN A 355 -18.44 15.58 -2.50
C ASN A 355 -19.25 16.77 -1.94
N GLU A 356 -20.23 16.50 -1.09
CA GLU A 356 -21.01 17.54 -0.42
C GLU A 356 -20.13 18.37 0.52
N GLU A 357 -19.22 17.73 1.24
CA GLU A 357 -18.26 18.40 2.13
C GLU A 357 -17.26 19.24 1.34
N LYS A 358 -16.75 18.71 0.20
CA LYS A 358 -15.91 19.49 -0.73
C LYS A 358 -16.63 20.77 -1.18
N GLN A 359 -17.89 20.68 -1.61
CA GLN A 359 -18.69 21.83 -2.06
C GLN A 359 -18.94 22.82 -0.91
N GLN A 360 -19.16 22.31 0.29
CA GLN A 360 -19.35 23.16 1.47
C GLN A 360 -18.09 23.95 1.81
N ILE A 361 -16.92 23.31 1.77
CA ILE A 361 -15.62 23.99 2.00
C ILE A 361 -15.39 25.05 0.93
N GLU A 362 -15.64 24.75 -0.35
CA GLU A 362 -15.52 25.71 -1.45
C GLU A 362 -16.41 26.94 -1.23
N GLN A 363 -17.66 26.73 -0.83
CA GLN A 363 -18.60 27.82 -0.51
C GLN A 363 -18.12 28.65 0.69
N MET A 364 -17.64 28.00 1.75
CA MET A 364 -17.11 28.71 2.93
C MET A 364 -15.90 29.58 2.56
N LEU A 365 -14.97 29.06 1.74
CA LEU A 365 -13.83 29.81 1.24
C LEU A 365 -14.28 31.02 0.40
N ALA A 366 -15.16 30.79 -0.58
CA ALA A 366 -15.68 31.86 -1.43
C ALA A 366 -16.38 32.96 -0.63
N MET A 367 -17.15 32.59 0.39
CA MET A 367 -17.82 33.56 1.27
C MET A 367 -16.82 34.37 2.10
N GLU A 368 -15.79 33.73 2.65
CA GLU A 368 -14.80 34.41 3.48
C GLU A 368 -13.90 35.36 2.65
N LEU A 369 -13.52 34.95 1.44
CA LEU A 369 -12.76 35.80 0.51
C LEU A 369 -13.55 37.03 0.10
N ARG A 370 -14.82 36.88 -0.30
CA ARG A 370 -15.72 38.03 -0.62
C ARG A 370 -15.92 38.97 0.54
N LYS A 371 -16.04 38.46 1.75
CA LYS A 371 -16.16 39.27 2.96
C LYS A 371 -14.92 40.13 3.22
N ASN A 372 -13.75 39.66 2.79
CA ASN A 372 -12.48 40.39 2.88
C ASN A 372 -12.14 41.17 1.60
N ASN A 373 -13.12 41.42 0.74
CA ASN A 373 -13.02 42.17 -0.52
C ASN A 373 -12.04 41.57 -1.53
N GLU A 374 -11.83 40.25 -1.51
CA GLU A 374 -11.16 39.55 -2.59
C GLU A 374 -12.17 39.15 -3.67
N ASP A 375 -11.78 39.36 -4.93
CA ASP A 375 -12.57 38.90 -6.07
C ASP A 375 -12.51 37.38 -6.16
N VAL A 376 -13.66 36.73 -6.22
CA VAL A 376 -13.78 35.30 -6.44
C VAL A 376 -14.27 35.10 -7.86
N ASP A 377 -13.44 34.47 -8.69
CA ASP A 377 -13.77 34.17 -10.07
C ASP A 377 -15.02 33.28 -10.18
N ASP A 378 -15.74 33.41 -11.30
CA ASP A 378 -16.77 32.45 -11.63
C ASP A 378 -16.13 31.13 -12.03
N GLY A 379 -16.62 30.02 -11.48
CA GLY A 379 -16.16 28.69 -11.87
C GLY A 379 -16.36 28.43 -13.36
N SER A 380 -15.56 27.55 -13.94
CA SER A 380 -15.62 27.21 -15.38
C SER A 380 -17.02 26.77 -15.81
N TYR A 381 -17.63 27.44 -16.78
CA TYR A 381 -18.94 27.07 -17.36
C TYR A 381 -18.99 25.60 -17.84
N LYS A 382 -17.85 25.05 -18.30
CA LYS A 382 -17.73 23.64 -18.69
C LYS A 382 -17.88 22.71 -17.48
N GLN A 383 -17.35 23.09 -16.32
CA GLN A 383 -17.47 22.33 -15.09
C GLN A 383 -18.91 22.36 -14.58
N SER A 384 -19.54 23.55 -14.56
CA SER A 384 -20.94 23.72 -14.19
C SER A 384 -21.88 22.86 -15.07
N ALA A 385 -21.60 22.76 -16.36
CA ALA A 385 -22.35 21.89 -17.27
C ALA A 385 -22.15 20.39 -16.97
N LYS A 386 -20.95 19.95 -16.58
CA LYS A 386 -20.69 18.57 -16.16
C LYS A 386 -21.41 18.20 -14.86
N ASP A 387 -21.42 19.11 -13.89
CA ASP A 387 -22.08 18.91 -12.58
C ASP A 387 -23.60 18.80 -12.75
N LEU A 388 -24.19 19.59 -13.65
CA LEU A 388 -25.60 19.48 -14.04
C LEU A 388 -25.91 18.13 -14.69
N GLN A 389 -25.03 17.61 -15.60
CA GLN A 389 -25.20 16.29 -16.21
C GLN A 389 -25.06 15.14 -15.21
N GLY A 390 -24.23 15.29 -14.20
CA GLY A 390 -24.07 14.30 -13.11
C GLY A 390 -25.29 14.20 -12.21
N ARG A 391 -26.01 15.30 -11.99
CA ARG A 391 -27.24 15.34 -11.16
C ARG A 391 -28.47 14.77 -11.86
N THR A 392 -28.54 14.82 -13.19
CA THR A 392 -29.67 14.30 -13.99
C THR A 392 -29.64 12.79 -14.22
N ARG A 393 -28.63 12.07 -13.71
CA ARG A 393 -28.47 10.60 -13.85
C ARG A 393 -28.70 9.80 -12.56
N LYS A 394 -29.44 10.35 -11.60
CA LYS A 394 -29.94 9.58 -10.46
C LYS A 394 -31.35 9.09 -10.69
#